data_32e2c2029a267e5684a446a21ec68793
#
_entry.id   32e2c2029a267e5684a446a21ec68793
#
_cell.length_a   1.000
_cell.length_b   1.000
_cell.length_c   1.000
_cell.angle_alpha   90.00
_cell.angle_beta   90.00
_cell.angle_gamma   90.00
#
_symmetry.space_group_name_H-M   'P 1'
#
loop_
_entity.id
_entity.type
_entity.pdbx_description
1 polymer ?
#
loop_
_entity_poly.entity_id
_entity_poly.type
_entity_poly.pdbx_seq_one_letter_code
_entity_poly.pdbx_strand_id
1 'polypeptide(L)'
;LKHYQFKSVLIRVICVPSKTADSRSKFFIIKLNSIIYFCDMITENIDVKNILGLKLPTDPRWINLAEMQLEEILTDHAYCEQKAATTCITLIQRYSDKEKLVQDLSPIVTEEWGHFRLVLAELHKRKLQLGKQRKDVYVNKLIEFQHKGGSPDDRLLDHLLTMALIEARSCERFKRLSEGLNDAYMRKFYRRFMESEAGHYTLFIVLAETYCKKEKVRKRWKEWLAYEREVMNEIELRGDRIH
;
A
#
# COMPACT_ATOMS: atom_id res chain seq x y z
N LEU A 1 -28.11 -16.51 -7.91
CA LEU A 1 -27.16 -15.50 -8.40
C LEU A 1 -27.70 -14.12 -8.03
N LYS A 2 -27.24 -13.54 -6.91
CA LYS A 2 -27.49 -12.13 -6.60
C LYS A 2 -26.27 -11.36 -7.04
N HIS A 3 -26.46 -10.45 -7.99
CA HIS A 3 -25.43 -9.52 -8.42
C HIS A 3 -25.41 -8.33 -7.44
N TYR A 4 -24.31 -8.15 -6.71
CA TYR A 4 -24.02 -6.91 -5.99
C TYR A 4 -23.03 -6.11 -6.84
N GLN A 5 -23.50 -5.00 -7.38
CA GLN A 5 -22.66 -4.07 -8.12
C GLN A 5 -22.01 -3.10 -7.14
N PHE A 6 -20.80 -3.37 -6.72
CA PHE A 6 -19.94 -2.35 -6.10
C PHE A 6 -19.22 -1.56 -7.19
N LYS A 7 -19.18 -0.26 -7.06
CA LYS A 7 -18.79 0.70 -8.12
C LYS A 7 -17.32 0.66 -8.55
N SER A 8 -16.54 -0.35 -8.28
CA SER A 8 -15.17 -0.48 -8.82
C SER A 8 -14.52 -1.87 -8.83
N VAL A 9 -15.13 -2.93 -8.28
CA VAL A 9 -14.56 -4.29 -8.40
C VAL A 9 -15.68 -5.28 -8.67
N LEU A 10 -15.58 -6.00 -9.78
CA LEU A 10 -16.49 -7.10 -10.10
C LEU A 10 -16.01 -8.36 -9.35
N ILE A 11 -16.44 -8.54 -8.11
CA ILE A 11 -16.21 -9.78 -7.38
C ILE A 11 -17.34 -10.75 -7.75
N ARG A 12 -17.04 -11.78 -8.52
CA ARG A 12 -17.96 -12.93 -8.69
C ARG A 12 -17.94 -13.75 -7.41
N VAL A 13 -18.91 -13.55 -6.54
CA VAL A 13 -19.15 -14.45 -5.41
C VAL A 13 -19.97 -15.62 -5.92
N ILE A 14 -19.35 -16.79 -6.08
CA ILE A 14 -20.06 -18.03 -6.31
C ILE A 14 -20.52 -18.52 -4.93
N CYS A 15 -21.79 -18.26 -4.58
CA CYS A 15 -22.42 -18.89 -3.44
C CYS A 15 -22.80 -20.34 -3.80
N VAL A 16 -22.04 -21.31 -3.33
CA VAL A 16 -22.46 -22.71 -3.33
C VAL A 16 -23.20 -22.96 -2.01
N PRO A 17 -24.46 -23.39 -2.02
CA PRO A 17 -25.16 -23.74 -0.77
C PRO A 17 -24.57 -25.05 -0.23
N SER A 18 -23.77 -24.96 0.82
CA SER A 18 -23.28 -26.12 1.55
C SER A 18 -24.14 -26.35 2.79
N LYS A 19 -24.69 -27.58 2.91
CA LYS A 19 -25.49 -28.03 4.03
C LYS A 19 -24.68 -28.47 5.26
N THR A 20 -23.39 -28.13 5.34
CA THR A 20 -22.53 -28.44 6.49
C THR A 20 -21.72 -27.21 6.87
N ALA A 21 -21.94 -26.74 8.09
CA ALA A 21 -21.20 -25.63 8.66
C ALA A 21 -19.78 -26.08 9.03
N ASP A 22 -18.79 -25.81 8.17
CA ASP A 22 -17.37 -25.96 8.48
C ASP A 22 -16.83 -24.65 9.10
N SER A 23 -16.01 -24.79 10.16
CA SER A 23 -15.41 -23.69 10.91
C SER A 23 -14.53 -22.75 10.06
N ARG A 24 -14.14 -23.15 8.84
CA ARG A 24 -13.36 -22.36 7.87
C ARG A 24 -14.15 -21.22 7.24
N SER A 25 -15.48 -21.35 7.13
CA SER A 25 -16.32 -20.28 6.56
C SER A 25 -16.45 -19.08 7.49
N LYS A 26 -16.34 -19.25 8.81
CA LYS A 26 -16.34 -18.15 9.78
C LYS A 26 -15.08 -17.29 9.70
N PHE A 27 -13.93 -17.90 9.39
CA PHE A 27 -12.66 -17.16 9.22
C PHE A 27 -12.67 -16.26 7.98
N PHE A 28 -13.28 -16.68 6.90
CA PHE A 28 -13.37 -15.91 5.67
C PHE A 28 -14.31 -14.69 5.82
N ILE A 29 -15.42 -14.86 6.53
CA ILE A 29 -16.39 -13.78 6.79
C ILE A 29 -15.81 -12.73 7.75
N ILE A 30 -15.01 -13.11 8.74
CA ILE A 30 -14.36 -12.16 9.67
C ILE A 30 -13.29 -11.36 8.96
N LYS A 31 -12.54 -11.94 8.01
CA LYS A 31 -11.52 -11.22 7.22
C LYS A 31 -12.16 -10.20 6.25
N LEU A 32 -13.27 -10.56 5.62
CA LEU A 32 -14.04 -9.64 4.77
C LEU A 32 -14.64 -8.48 5.58
N ASN A 33 -15.20 -8.76 6.74
CA ASN A 33 -15.76 -7.74 7.62
C ASN A 33 -14.69 -6.78 8.16
N SER A 34 -13.46 -7.25 8.41
CA SER A 34 -12.36 -6.39 8.85
C SER A 34 -11.90 -5.44 7.75
N ILE A 35 -11.84 -5.88 6.51
CA ILE A 35 -11.50 -5.04 5.35
C ILE A 35 -12.63 -4.05 5.06
N ILE A 36 -13.88 -4.49 5.09
CA ILE A 36 -15.05 -3.63 4.91
C ILE A 36 -15.16 -2.61 6.05
N TYR A 37 -14.93 -3.01 7.31
CA TYR A 37 -14.94 -2.11 8.47
C TYR A 37 -13.84 -1.05 8.39
N PHE A 38 -12.65 -1.40 7.87
CA PHE A 38 -11.56 -0.46 7.67
C PHE A 38 -11.83 0.52 6.51
N CYS A 39 -12.43 0.03 5.41
CA CYS A 39 -12.88 0.88 4.30
C CYS A 39 -13.98 1.87 4.74
N ASP A 40 -14.96 1.41 5.51
CA ASP A 40 -16.03 2.27 6.05
C ASP A 40 -15.49 3.31 7.05
N MET A 41 -14.49 2.97 7.85
CA MET A 41 -13.84 3.90 8.78
C MET A 41 -13.04 5.01 8.05
N ILE A 42 -12.49 4.75 6.87
CA ILE A 42 -11.81 5.77 6.06
C ILE A 42 -12.81 6.76 5.43
N THR A 43 -14.04 6.33 5.15
CA THR A 43 -15.08 7.18 4.56
C THR A 43 -15.72 8.13 5.58
N GLU A 44 -15.60 7.88 6.90
CA GLU A 44 -16.16 8.69 7.97
C GLU A 44 -15.13 9.62 8.64
N ASN A 45 -14.36 10.42 7.88
CA ASN A 45 -13.47 11.48 8.40
C ASN A 45 -12.53 11.08 9.58
N ILE A 46 -12.21 9.80 9.74
CA ILE A 46 -11.19 9.36 10.68
C ILE A 46 -9.84 9.83 10.13
N ASP A 47 -9.10 10.58 10.94
CA ASP A 47 -7.79 11.09 10.58
C ASP A 47 -6.85 9.91 10.23
N VAL A 48 -6.63 9.69 8.93
CA VAL A 48 -5.76 8.63 8.39
C VAL A 48 -4.38 8.66 9.04
N LYS A 49 -3.91 9.84 9.44
CA LYS A 49 -2.66 10.02 10.20
C LYS A 49 -2.66 9.20 11.50
N ASN A 50 -3.78 9.15 12.23
CA ASN A 50 -3.87 8.38 13.47
C ASN A 50 -3.86 6.87 13.22
N ILE A 51 -4.43 6.43 12.10
CA ILE A 51 -4.50 5.00 11.76
C ILE A 51 -3.15 4.48 11.25
N LEU A 52 -2.48 5.23 10.36
CA LEU A 52 -1.21 4.83 9.75
C LEU A 52 -0.01 5.01 10.70
N GLY A 53 -0.16 5.79 11.75
CA GLY A 53 0.88 6.05 12.77
C GLY A 53 2.03 6.93 12.31
N LEU A 54 2.01 7.47 11.08
CA LEU A 54 3.05 8.35 10.54
C LEU A 54 3.26 9.57 11.44
N LYS A 55 4.52 9.86 11.79
CA LYS A 55 4.87 10.93 12.73
C LYS A 55 4.98 12.31 12.06
N LEU A 56 5.29 12.34 10.78
CA LEU A 56 5.40 13.57 10.00
C LEU A 56 4.42 13.54 8.84
N PRO A 57 3.41 14.42 8.81
CA PRO A 57 2.52 14.54 7.65
C PRO A 57 3.29 15.13 6.47
N THR A 58 2.82 14.83 5.25
CA THR A 58 3.30 15.51 4.04
C THR A 58 3.09 17.02 4.16
N ASP A 59 4.11 17.80 3.77
CA ASP A 59 4.02 19.26 3.71
C ASP A 59 2.82 19.67 2.83
N PRO A 60 1.94 20.56 3.31
CA PRO A 60 0.76 20.99 2.54
C PRO A 60 1.09 21.59 1.16
N ARG A 61 2.29 22.15 0.99
CA ARG A 61 2.75 22.70 -0.30
C ARG A 61 2.98 21.63 -1.36
N TRP A 62 3.18 20.37 -0.94
CA TRP A 62 3.45 19.26 -1.85
C TRP A 62 2.36 19.10 -2.91
N ILE A 63 1.10 19.28 -2.56
CA ILE A 63 -0.01 19.10 -3.49
C ILE A 63 0.07 20.05 -4.70
N ASN A 64 0.44 21.31 -4.46
CA ASN A 64 0.60 22.29 -5.53
C ASN A 64 1.77 21.92 -6.45
N LEU A 65 2.89 21.43 -5.88
CA LEU A 65 4.03 20.95 -6.66
C LEU A 65 3.68 19.72 -7.49
N ALA A 66 2.93 18.77 -6.90
CA ALA A 66 2.48 17.57 -7.58
C ALA A 66 1.50 17.87 -8.73
N GLU A 67 0.59 18.85 -8.54
CA GLU A 67 -0.33 19.28 -9.60
C GLU A 67 0.39 19.90 -10.78
N MET A 68 1.44 20.69 -10.53
CA MET A 68 2.29 21.27 -11.58
C MET A 68 3.12 20.22 -12.34
N GLN A 69 3.34 19.04 -11.76
CA GLN A 69 4.19 17.96 -12.27
C GLN A 69 3.42 16.64 -12.40
N LEU A 70 2.17 16.70 -12.83
CA LEU A 70 1.27 15.55 -12.84
C LEU A 70 1.75 14.40 -13.73
N GLU A 71 2.46 14.68 -14.83
CA GLU A 71 3.08 13.66 -15.70
C GLU A 71 4.15 12.88 -14.95
N GLU A 72 5.02 13.58 -14.24
CA GLU A 72 6.10 12.99 -13.45
C GLU A 72 5.56 12.19 -12.27
N ILE A 73 4.51 12.68 -11.61
CA ILE A 73 3.81 11.96 -10.54
C ILE A 73 3.19 10.67 -11.07
N LEU A 74 2.52 10.69 -12.22
CA LEU A 74 1.95 9.48 -12.82
C LEU A 74 3.05 8.48 -13.22
N THR A 75 4.15 8.96 -13.79
CA THR A 75 5.32 8.13 -14.11
C THR A 75 5.91 7.48 -12.85
N ASP A 76 6.13 8.27 -11.81
CA ASP A 76 6.68 7.76 -10.53
C ASP A 76 5.72 6.77 -9.88
N HIS A 77 4.43 7.09 -9.84
CA HIS A 77 3.37 6.21 -9.36
C HIS A 77 3.37 4.85 -10.08
N ALA A 78 3.39 4.85 -11.42
CA ALA A 78 3.48 3.60 -12.17
C ALA A 78 4.66 2.73 -11.74
N TYR A 79 5.83 3.32 -11.55
CA TYR A 79 7.00 2.58 -11.07
C TYR A 79 6.92 2.17 -9.60
N CYS A 80 6.19 2.89 -8.74
CA CYS A 80 5.92 2.46 -7.37
C CYS A 80 5.11 1.15 -7.37
N GLU A 81 4.01 1.08 -8.13
CA GLU A 81 3.19 -0.11 -8.27
C GLU A 81 3.98 -1.30 -8.84
N GLN A 82 4.77 -1.06 -9.90
CA GLN A 82 5.64 -2.10 -10.47
C GLN A 82 6.65 -2.63 -9.44
N LYS A 83 7.27 -1.76 -8.65
CA LYS A 83 8.21 -2.14 -7.59
C LYS A 83 7.51 -2.91 -6.47
N ALA A 84 6.30 -2.51 -6.07
CA ALA A 84 5.50 -3.21 -5.07
C ALA A 84 5.20 -4.64 -5.52
N ALA A 85 4.69 -4.84 -6.75
CA ALA A 85 4.48 -6.16 -7.34
C ALA A 85 5.76 -7.02 -7.33
N THR A 86 6.88 -6.45 -7.78
CA THR A 86 8.18 -7.16 -7.85
C THR A 86 8.69 -7.53 -6.46
N THR A 87 8.49 -6.66 -5.46
CA THR A 87 8.89 -6.91 -4.09
C THR A 87 8.06 -8.05 -3.48
N CYS A 88 6.76 -8.08 -3.71
CA CYS A 88 5.90 -9.19 -3.29
C CYS A 88 6.34 -10.52 -3.93
N ILE A 89 6.65 -10.56 -5.23
CA ILE A 89 7.22 -11.73 -5.91
C ILE A 89 8.53 -12.18 -5.24
N THR A 90 9.41 -11.23 -4.94
CA THR A 90 10.71 -11.52 -4.30
C THR A 90 10.53 -12.10 -2.90
N LEU A 91 9.56 -11.60 -2.12
CA LEU A 91 9.23 -12.13 -0.79
C LEU A 91 8.67 -13.54 -0.88
N ILE A 92 7.76 -13.82 -1.82
CA ILE A 92 7.23 -15.16 -2.08
C ILE A 92 8.36 -16.13 -2.41
N GLN A 93 9.29 -15.76 -3.29
CA GLN A 93 10.43 -16.60 -3.67
C GLN A 93 11.38 -16.87 -2.49
N ARG A 94 11.69 -15.83 -1.70
CA ARG A 94 12.64 -15.93 -0.58
C ARG A 94 12.09 -16.69 0.62
N TYR A 95 10.79 -16.66 0.82
CA TYR A 95 10.08 -17.24 1.97
C TYR A 95 9.00 -18.22 1.52
N SER A 96 9.31 -19.04 0.52
CA SER A 96 8.38 -20.00 -0.08
C SER A 96 7.89 -21.08 0.89
N ASP A 97 8.62 -21.30 1.99
CA ASP A 97 8.25 -22.18 3.11
C ASP A 97 7.14 -21.59 4.01
N LYS A 98 6.83 -20.31 3.88
CA LYS A 98 5.82 -19.61 4.67
C LYS A 98 4.48 -19.55 3.91
N GLU A 99 3.73 -20.66 3.96
CA GLU A 99 2.49 -20.84 3.18
C GLU A 99 1.52 -19.65 3.27
N LYS A 100 1.26 -19.14 4.48
CA LYS A 100 0.36 -17.99 4.66
C LYS A 100 0.86 -16.73 3.97
N LEU A 101 2.17 -16.47 4.00
CA LEU A 101 2.76 -15.33 3.28
C LEU A 101 2.57 -15.49 1.78
N VAL A 102 2.83 -16.67 1.24
CA VAL A 102 2.64 -16.96 -0.19
C VAL A 102 1.19 -16.76 -0.61
N GLN A 103 0.24 -17.30 0.18
CA GLN A 103 -1.19 -17.18 -0.09
C GLN A 103 -1.68 -15.72 -0.03
N ASP A 104 -1.23 -14.95 0.95
CA ASP A 104 -1.67 -13.59 1.16
C ASP A 104 -1.00 -12.59 0.18
N LEU A 105 0.27 -12.80 -0.21
CA LEU A 105 0.97 -11.90 -1.14
C LEU A 105 0.66 -12.18 -2.62
N SER A 106 0.29 -13.40 -2.99
CA SER A 106 -0.02 -13.74 -4.39
C SER A 106 -1.14 -12.88 -4.99
N PRO A 107 -2.29 -12.62 -4.30
CA PRO A 107 -3.29 -11.66 -4.78
C PRO A 107 -2.75 -10.23 -4.91
N ILE A 108 -1.90 -9.79 -3.95
CA ILE A 108 -1.30 -8.44 -3.98
C ILE A 108 -0.45 -8.24 -5.24
N VAL A 109 0.36 -9.23 -5.64
CA VAL A 109 1.12 -9.15 -6.91
C VAL A 109 0.21 -8.83 -8.08
N THR A 110 -0.96 -9.47 -8.15
CA THR A 110 -1.93 -9.24 -9.25
C THR A 110 -2.57 -7.85 -9.13
N GLU A 111 -2.88 -7.40 -7.93
CA GLU A 111 -3.48 -6.10 -7.66
C GLU A 111 -2.51 -4.97 -8.01
N GLU A 112 -1.28 -5.02 -7.54
CA GLU A 112 -0.22 -4.03 -7.82
C GLU A 112 0.12 -3.94 -9.30
N TRP A 113 0.20 -5.10 -9.98
CA TRP A 113 0.37 -5.11 -11.43
C TRP A 113 -0.86 -4.53 -12.16
N GLY A 114 -2.05 -4.73 -11.61
CA GLY A 114 -3.29 -4.10 -12.06
C GLY A 114 -3.25 -2.59 -11.90
N HIS A 115 -2.75 -2.09 -10.75
CA HIS A 115 -2.54 -0.68 -10.46
C HIS A 115 -1.57 -0.04 -11.46
N PHE A 116 -0.40 -0.66 -11.69
CA PHE A 116 0.54 -0.22 -12.73
C PHE A 116 -0.16 -0.04 -14.08
N ARG A 117 -0.97 -1.03 -14.50
CA ARG A 117 -1.71 -0.96 -15.77
C ARG A 117 -2.76 0.16 -15.80
N LEU A 118 -3.41 0.45 -14.66
CA LEU A 118 -4.37 1.56 -14.55
C LEU A 118 -3.68 2.91 -14.70
N VAL A 119 -2.52 3.09 -14.06
CA VAL A 119 -1.72 4.32 -14.18
C VAL A 119 -1.19 4.47 -15.61
N LEU A 120 -0.70 3.39 -16.23
CA LEU A 120 -0.26 3.38 -17.61
C LEU A 120 -1.40 3.77 -18.58
N ALA A 121 -2.61 3.25 -18.35
CA ALA A 121 -3.78 3.63 -19.15
C ALA A 121 -4.14 5.12 -18.98
N GLU A 122 -3.97 5.69 -17.79
CA GLU A 122 -4.18 7.12 -17.54
C GLU A 122 -3.14 7.98 -18.26
N LEU A 123 -1.86 7.58 -18.27
CA LEU A 123 -0.82 8.23 -19.09
C LEU A 123 -1.20 8.24 -20.58
N HIS A 124 -1.56 7.08 -21.13
CA HIS A 124 -1.95 6.96 -22.53
C HIS A 124 -3.19 7.80 -22.89
N LYS A 125 -4.21 7.84 -22.01
CA LYS A 125 -5.40 8.69 -22.18
C LYS A 125 -5.02 10.17 -22.28
N ARG A 126 -3.97 10.58 -21.57
CA ARG A 126 -3.41 11.95 -21.60
C ARG A 126 -2.42 12.17 -22.75
N LYS A 127 -2.20 11.17 -23.61
CA LYS A 127 -1.21 11.17 -24.70
C LYS A 127 0.25 11.32 -24.16
N LEU A 128 0.47 10.87 -22.92
CA LEU A 128 1.77 10.81 -22.28
C LEU A 128 2.37 9.41 -22.42
N GLN A 129 3.69 9.34 -22.36
CA GLN A 129 4.43 8.08 -22.35
C GLN A 129 4.91 7.77 -20.94
N LEU A 130 5.09 6.48 -20.64
CA LEU A 130 5.79 6.08 -19.43
C LEU A 130 7.24 6.58 -19.53
N GLY A 131 7.61 7.56 -18.71
CA GLY A 131 8.95 8.09 -18.63
C GLY A 131 9.96 7.07 -18.08
N LYS A 132 11.23 7.48 -17.97
CA LYS A 132 12.26 6.61 -17.37
C LYS A 132 12.07 6.50 -15.86
N GLN A 133 12.32 5.28 -15.35
CA GLN A 133 12.41 5.07 -13.91
C GLN A 133 13.52 5.94 -13.32
N ARG A 134 13.22 6.61 -12.22
CA ARG A 134 14.13 7.47 -11.49
C ARG A 134 14.53 6.84 -10.17
N LYS A 135 15.68 7.25 -9.62
CA LYS A 135 16.15 6.76 -8.32
C LYS A 135 15.16 7.18 -7.21
N ASP A 136 14.73 6.22 -6.43
CA ASP A 136 13.84 6.41 -5.30
C ASP A 136 14.68 6.58 -4.02
N VAL A 137 14.90 7.84 -3.64
CA VAL A 137 15.77 8.18 -2.49
C VAL A 137 15.12 7.73 -1.18
N TYR A 138 13.79 7.91 -1.06
CA TYR A 138 13.04 7.51 0.14
C TYR A 138 13.15 6.01 0.39
N VAL A 139 12.76 5.18 -0.58
CA VAL A 139 12.82 3.72 -0.45
C VAL A 139 14.24 3.23 -0.21
N ASN A 140 15.26 3.81 -0.87
CA ASN A 140 16.65 3.42 -0.62
C ASN A 140 17.08 3.68 0.84
N LYS A 141 16.72 4.83 1.41
CA LYS A 141 16.98 5.12 2.83
C LYS A 141 16.26 4.11 3.74
N LEU A 142 15.03 3.75 3.44
CA LEU A 142 14.32 2.72 4.22
C LEU A 142 15.04 1.36 4.15
N ILE A 143 15.52 0.95 2.99
CA ILE A 143 16.28 -0.31 2.82
C ILE A 143 17.58 -0.29 3.62
N GLU A 144 18.24 0.87 3.73
CA GLU A 144 19.46 1.02 4.53
C GLU A 144 19.24 0.77 6.03
N PHE A 145 18.04 1.04 6.56
CA PHE A 145 17.66 0.84 7.95
C PHE A 145 17.31 -0.61 8.31
N GLN A 146 17.09 -1.46 7.31
CA GLN A 146 16.86 -2.89 7.54
C GLN A 146 18.06 -3.55 8.19
N HIS A 147 17.80 -4.49 9.10
CA HIS A 147 18.86 -5.31 9.68
C HIS A 147 19.55 -6.17 8.61
N LYS A 148 20.85 -6.04 8.49
CA LYS A 148 21.68 -6.82 7.56
C LYS A 148 22.03 -8.21 8.08
N GLY A 149 21.79 -8.49 9.36
CA GLY A 149 22.02 -9.75 10.06
C GLY A 149 20.78 -10.30 10.75
N GLY A 150 20.98 -11.17 11.75
CA GLY A 150 19.88 -11.75 12.52
C GLY A 150 19.27 -13.01 11.89
N SER A 151 18.20 -13.50 12.50
CA SER A 151 17.48 -14.69 12.02
C SER A 151 16.73 -14.40 10.71
N PRO A 152 16.33 -15.44 9.95
CA PRO A 152 15.43 -15.26 8.80
C PRO A 152 14.14 -14.50 9.14
N ASP A 153 13.57 -14.74 10.33
CA ASP A 153 12.35 -14.07 10.76
C ASP A 153 12.60 -12.58 11.13
N ASP A 154 13.79 -12.22 11.62
CA ASP A 154 14.16 -10.81 11.84
C ASP A 154 14.24 -10.04 10.53
N ARG A 155 14.83 -10.65 9.50
CA ARG A 155 14.89 -10.05 8.16
C ARG A 155 13.51 -9.95 7.50
N LEU A 156 12.68 -11.00 7.66
CA LEU A 156 11.30 -10.98 7.19
C LEU A 156 10.50 -9.86 7.87
N LEU A 157 10.65 -9.70 9.20
CA LEU A 157 10.00 -8.62 9.94
C LEU A 157 10.34 -7.26 9.33
N ASP A 158 11.62 -6.98 9.09
CA ASP A 158 12.04 -5.70 8.51
C ASP A 158 11.52 -5.52 7.07
N HIS A 159 11.50 -6.57 6.24
CA HIS A 159 10.92 -6.48 4.91
C HIS A 159 9.42 -6.14 4.96
N LEU A 160 8.65 -6.82 5.81
CA LEU A 160 7.21 -6.58 5.95
C LEU A 160 6.91 -5.18 6.51
N LEU A 161 7.68 -4.72 7.50
CA LEU A 161 7.52 -3.37 8.06
C LEU A 161 7.97 -2.28 7.10
N THR A 162 8.98 -2.52 6.26
CA THR A 162 9.36 -1.60 5.16
C THR A 162 8.20 -1.45 4.18
N MET A 163 7.61 -2.57 3.73
CA MET A 163 6.45 -2.53 2.84
C MET A 163 5.28 -1.79 3.51
N ALA A 164 4.93 -2.15 4.75
CA ALA A 164 3.87 -1.44 5.47
C ALA A 164 4.10 0.08 5.54
N LEU A 165 5.35 0.52 5.70
CA LEU A 165 5.68 1.95 5.79
C LEU A 165 5.57 2.64 4.43
N ILE A 166 5.97 1.98 3.34
CA ILE A 166 5.80 2.46 1.98
C ILE A 166 4.31 2.64 1.68
N GLU A 167 3.47 1.62 1.95
CA GLU A 167 2.02 1.69 1.75
C GLU A 167 1.35 2.79 2.61
N ALA A 168 1.81 2.93 3.86
CA ALA A 168 1.32 4.01 4.72
C ALA A 168 1.61 5.39 4.14
N ARG A 169 2.82 5.61 3.59
CA ARG A 169 3.20 6.88 2.97
C ARG A 169 2.47 7.08 1.64
N SER A 170 2.35 6.06 0.79
CA SER A 170 1.56 6.08 -0.44
C SER A 170 0.10 6.44 -0.15
N CYS A 171 -0.52 5.77 0.83
CA CYS A 171 -1.89 6.04 1.26
C CYS A 171 -2.09 7.52 1.68
N GLU A 172 -1.17 8.06 2.50
CA GLU A 172 -1.22 9.47 2.93
C GLU A 172 -1.07 10.42 1.74
N ARG A 173 -0.15 10.15 0.80
CA ARG A 173 0.06 10.96 -0.40
C ARG A 173 -1.13 10.87 -1.35
N PHE A 174 -1.68 9.68 -1.59
CA PHE A 174 -2.88 9.52 -2.41
C PHE A 174 -4.10 10.20 -1.78
N LYS A 175 -4.21 10.22 -0.45
CA LYS A 175 -5.22 11.02 0.23
C LYS A 175 -5.07 12.50 -0.11
N ARG A 176 -3.85 13.05 -0.01
CA ARG A 176 -3.58 14.46 -0.38
C ARG A 176 -3.97 14.77 -1.82
N LEU A 177 -3.61 13.89 -2.77
CA LEU A 177 -4.00 14.03 -4.18
C LEU A 177 -5.53 13.93 -4.36
N SER A 178 -6.18 13.01 -3.65
CA SER A 178 -7.65 12.83 -3.74
C SER A 178 -8.46 13.99 -3.18
N GLU A 179 -7.87 14.80 -2.31
CA GLU A 179 -8.54 15.93 -1.67
C GLU A 179 -8.14 17.27 -2.30
N GLY A 180 -6.90 17.41 -2.75
CA GLY A 180 -6.29 18.70 -3.09
C GLY A 180 -6.13 19.00 -4.58
N LEU A 181 -6.18 18.01 -5.49
CA LEU A 181 -6.09 18.29 -6.92
C LEU A 181 -7.32 19.05 -7.43
N ASN A 182 -7.13 19.96 -8.40
CA ASN A 182 -8.24 20.69 -9.03
C ASN A 182 -9.11 19.78 -9.92
N ASP A 183 -8.48 18.80 -10.61
CA ASP A 183 -9.16 17.84 -11.47
C ASP A 183 -9.99 16.84 -10.65
N ALA A 184 -11.32 16.97 -10.72
CA ALA A 184 -12.25 16.09 -10.00
C ALA A 184 -12.16 14.61 -10.44
N TYR A 185 -11.77 14.34 -11.70
CA TYR A 185 -11.52 12.98 -12.17
C TYR A 185 -10.27 12.40 -11.50
N MET A 186 -9.18 13.16 -11.43
CA MET A 186 -7.95 12.72 -10.77
C MET A 186 -8.13 12.57 -9.26
N ARG A 187 -8.95 13.38 -8.61
CA ARG A 187 -9.31 13.15 -7.19
C ARG A 187 -9.95 11.78 -6.99
N LYS A 188 -10.89 11.38 -7.87
CA LYS A 188 -11.53 10.04 -7.80
C LYS A 188 -10.54 8.93 -8.13
N PHE A 189 -9.63 9.17 -9.07
CA PHE A 189 -8.56 8.25 -9.44
C PHE A 189 -7.69 7.93 -8.23
N TYR A 190 -7.12 8.93 -7.57
CA TYR A 190 -6.25 8.74 -6.40
C TYR A 190 -6.98 8.24 -5.15
N ARG A 191 -8.27 8.54 -4.99
CA ARG A 191 -9.05 7.96 -3.90
C ARG A 191 -9.08 6.43 -3.94
N ARG A 192 -9.18 5.83 -5.10
CA ARG A 192 -9.17 4.37 -5.26
C ARG A 192 -7.86 3.75 -4.81
N PHE A 193 -6.74 4.36 -5.16
CA PHE A 193 -5.42 3.91 -4.69
C PHE A 193 -5.27 4.09 -3.19
N MET A 194 -5.67 5.22 -2.64
CA MET A 194 -5.66 5.44 -1.18
C MET A 194 -6.37 4.30 -0.42
N GLU A 195 -7.55 3.89 -0.90
CA GLU A 195 -8.34 2.81 -0.28
C GLU A 195 -7.62 1.46 -0.37
N SER A 196 -6.97 1.16 -1.49
CA SER A 196 -6.19 -0.05 -1.70
C SER A 196 -4.95 -0.10 -0.79
N GLU A 197 -4.15 0.97 -0.77
CA GLU A 197 -2.92 1.03 0.02
C GLU A 197 -3.16 0.93 1.53
N ALA A 198 -4.31 1.41 2.01
CA ALA A 198 -4.71 1.19 3.40
C ALA A 198 -4.92 -0.30 3.73
N GLY A 199 -5.42 -1.08 2.76
CA GLY A 199 -5.56 -2.53 2.84
C GLY A 199 -4.20 -3.22 2.86
N HIS A 200 -3.30 -2.86 1.96
CA HIS A 200 -1.95 -3.41 1.86
C HIS A 200 -1.13 -3.12 3.13
N TYR A 201 -1.15 -1.90 3.64
CA TYR A 201 -0.55 -1.54 4.92
C TYR A 201 -0.98 -2.50 6.04
N THR A 202 -2.30 -2.70 6.19
CA THR A 202 -2.85 -3.56 7.22
C THR A 202 -2.40 -5.01 7.04
N LEU A 203 -2.39 -5.51 5.81
CA LEU A 203 -1.94 -6.86 5.50
C LEU A 203 -0.48 -7.09 5.89
N PHE A 204 0.44 -6.18 5.56
CA PHE A 204 1.85 -6.31 5.91
C PHE A 204 2.07 -6.32 7.43
N ILE A 205 1.35 -5.50 8.20
CA ILE A 205 1.39 -5.54 9.68
C ILE A 205 0.87 -6.89 10.21
N VAL A 206 -0.26 -7.39 9.69
CA VAL A 206 -0.81 -8.69 10.09
C VAL A 206 0.15 -9.83 9.76
N LEU A 207 0.81 -9.81 8.60
CA LEU A 207 1.84 -10.79 8.26
C LEU A 207 3.04 -10.72 9.21
N ALA A 208 3.50 -9.53 9.56
CA ALA A 208 4.57 -9.36 10.55
C ALA A 208 4.18 -9.96 11.92
N GLU A 209 2.95 -9.73 12.39
CA GLU A 209 2.42 -10.31 13.64
C GLU A 209 2.15 -11.82 13.55
N THR A 210 2.06 -12.38 12.35
CA THR A 210 1.91 -13.84 12.15
C THR A 210 3.23 -14.57 12.40
N TYR A 211 4.36 -13.96 12.00
CA TYR A 211 5.68 -14.61 12.07
C TYR A 211 6.55 -14.15 13.23
N CYS A 212 6.19 -13.05 13.88
CA CYS A 212 6.92 -12.50 15.01
C CYS A 212 6.00 -12.19 16.19
N LYS A 213 6.55 -12.21 17.41
CA LYS A 213 5.81 -11.80 18.61
C LYS A 213 5.33 -10.36 18.47
N LYS A 214 4.06 -10.11 18.81
CA LYS A 214 3.44 -8.78 18.68
C LYS A 214 4.21 -7.66 19.36
N GLU A 215 4.79 -7.91 20.53
CA GLU A 215 5.60 -6.94 21.25
C GLU A 215 6.84 -6.53 20.45
N LYS A 216 7.49 -7.50 19.78
CA LYS A 216 8.65 -7.26 18.91
C LYS A 216 8.24 -6.45 17.67
N VAL A 217 7.13 -6.81 17.03
CA VAL A 217 6.57 -6.06 15.88
C VAL A 217 6.30 -4.62 16.29
N ARG A 218 5.57 -4.39 17.41
CA ARG A 218 5.22 -3.05 17.88
C ARG A 218 6.45 -2.21 18.24
N LYS A 219 7.46 -2.83 18.87
CA LYS A 219 8.73 -2.14 19.18
C LYS A 219 9.42 -1.72 17.88
N ARG A 220 9.62 -2.65 16.95
CA ARG A 220 10.32 -2.38 15.70
C ARG A 220 9.54 -1.40 14.82
N TRP A 221 8.20 -1.47 14.80
CA TRP A 221 7.37 -0.49 14.10
C TRP A 221 7.55 0.94 14.63
N LYS A 222 7.65 1.12 15.94
CA LYS A 222 7.97 2.44 16.53
C LYS A 222 9.33 2.98 16.09
N GLU A 223 10.33 2.11 15.95
CA GLU A 223 11.65 2.47 15.44
C GLU A 223 11.56 2.90 13.96
N TRP A 224 10.84 2.15 13.12
CA TRP A 224 10.57 2.48 11.73
C TRP A 224 9.89 3.83 11.56
N LEU A 225 8.84 4.10 12.33
CA LEU A 225 8.13 5.38 12.30
C LEU A 225 9.00 6.56 12.78
N ALA A 226 9.93 6.33 13.69
CA ALA A 226 10.88 7.35 14.12
C ALA A 226 11.90 7.66 13.02
N TYR A 227 12.47 6.61 12.43
CA TYR A 227 13.42 6.74 11.33
C TYR A 227 12.80 7.39 10.09
N GLU A 228 11.58 6.98 9.72
CA GLU A 228 10.86 7.58 8.59
C GLU A 228 10.68 9.10 8.75
N ARG A 229 10.35 9.55 9.95
CA ARG A 229 10.27 10.99 10.23
C ARG A 229 11.61 11.69 9.97
N GLU A 230 12.73 11.07 10.32
CA GLU A 230 14.08 11.62 10.05
C GLU A 230 14.33 11.66 8.53
N VAL A 231 14.05 10.58 7.83
CA VAL A 231 14.15 10.51 6.36
C VAL A 231 13.32 11.61 5.70
N MET A 232 12.06 11.80 6.13
CA MET A 232 11.17 12.82 5.55
C MET A 232 11.63 14.26 5.84
N ASN A 233 12.38 14.49 6.93
CA ASN A 233 12.99 15.80 7.19
C ASN A 233 14.25 16.06 6.36
N GLU A 234 14.96 15.01 5.93
CA GLU A 234 16.20 15.11 5.17
C GLU A 234 15.98 15.20 3.66
N ILE A 235 14.92 14.55 3.14
CA ILE A 235 14.66 14.56 1.70
C ILE A 235 14.03 15.88 1.25
N GLU A 236 14.45 16.35 0.07
CA GLU A 236 13.90 17.55 -0.53
C GLU A 236 12.41 17.40 -0.84
N LEU A 237 11.62 18.45 -0.61
CA LEU A 237 10.22 18.51 -1.00
C LEU A 237 10.10 18.60 -2.52
N ARG A 238 9.62 17.56 -3.15
CA ARG A 238 9.53 17.44 -4.62
C ARG A 238 8.10 17.11 -5.05
N GLY A 239 7.65 17.72 -6.14
CA GLY A 239 6.32 17.47 -6.72
C GLY A 239 6.29 16.32 -7.72
N ASP A 240 7.45 15.75 -8.07
CA ASP A 240 7.59 14.70 -9.06
C ASP A 240 7.70 13.28 -8.48
N ARG A 241 7.38 13.11 -7.16
CA ARG A 241 7.53 11.85 -6.41
C ARG A 241 6.30 11.56 -5.56
N ILE A 242 5.93 10.27 -5.51
CA ILE A 242 4.99 9.76 -4.52
C ILE A 242 5.66 9.63 -3.16
N HIS A 243 6.96 9.33 -3.10
CA HIS A 243 7.73 9.24 -1.85
C HIS A 243 8.82 10.30 -1.76
#